data_709feac53d4274b7b1525b0123b618b7
#
_entry.id   709feac53d4274b7b1525b0123b618b7
#
_cell.length_a   1.000
_cell.length_b   1.000
_cell.length_c   1.000
_cell.angle_alpha   90.00
_cell.angle_beta   90.00
_cell.angle_gamma   90.00
#
_symmetry.space_group_name_H-M   'P 1'
#
loop_
_entity.id
_entity.type
_entity.pdbx_description
1 polymer ?
#
loop_
_entity_poly.entity_id
_entity_poly.type
_entity_poly.pdbx_seq_one_letter_code
_entity_poly.pdbx_strand_id
1 'polypeptide(L)'
;MRAIALFATLVLAKLLAVAGHDLPWSAWTPLALFWQDALVALLFGLVDYSLRKVPAAGRCVFWLIVSYSAVNVALTRILSSPLTWQMSRATGGALSDSIRHYFTAGNLALMASVMVAAGGFLVISRRLRPHWTARGMAALATLAVTGAFAAGHVDCAGRHRNALVAFVESTLPRVHAGTPDRPTDWRSEAPAFKPAWWGKRPREPSEDLAHLRGSAAGRNVVLIALESTGARYLRCYGAKEDPMPNLTRLAATSLLFENAYAVYPESIKGLFSVLCSRYPAFDTRAEDYARVRTPAIAQVLANAGYRTALFHSGRFDYLGMNSVVQRRGFETLADAGNISGNFNSSFGVDEPATVDRMLAWIDSRPRGQPFFLHYLPIAGHHPYATPAPGPFPERDELDSYRNALHFGDAALGKFFDGLRQRGLDTNTLFVLYGDHGEAFGQHEGNFGHTLFIHEENVRVPLLVALPGAWREPVRVKRAASLVDLAPTLLDLLGLEAPEAYQGTSLLAPAERAALFFTDYSLPLAGAREGRWKVALELGSARARLFDLERDPQERTNLAARFPERVAEWRRRLNEWSAAQKALVLRPELLAAGGQ
;
A
#
# COMPACT_ATOMS: atom_id res chain seq x y z
N MET A 1 7.82 29.88 -29.73
CA MET A 1 7.98 30.83 -28.61
C MET A 1 7.30 30.33 -27.34
N ARG A 2 6.01 29.96 -27.37
CA ARG A 2 5.30 29.44 -26.19
C ARG A 2 5.91 28.14 -25.61
N ALA A 3 6.50 27.26 -26.44
CA ALA A 3 7.17 26.05 -25.99
C ALA A 3 8.37 26.36 -25.08
N ILE A 4 9.15 27.40 -25.37
CA ILE A 4 10.28 27.80 -24.52
C ILE A 4 9.77 28.39 -23.20
N ALA A 5 8.68 29.17 -23.24
CA ALA A 5 8.03 29.68 -22.03
C ALA A 5 7.47 28.54 -21.17
N LEU A 6 6.87 27.52 -21.81
CA LEU A 6 6.39 26.32 -21.10
C LEU A 6 7.56 25.58 -20.45
N PHE A 7 8.65 25.32 -21.16
CA PHE A 7 9.82 24.66 -20.59
C PHE A 7 10.35 25.40 -19.36
N ALA A 8 10.54 26.71 -19.45
CA ALA A 8 10.98 27.52 -18.31
C ALA A 8 10.03 27.40 -17.10
N THR A 9 8.72 27.37 -17.38
CA THR A 9 7.70 27.17 -16.34
C THR A 9 7.79 25.78 -15.70
N LEU A 10 7.95 24.72 -16.51
CA LEU A 10 8.07 23.34 -16.02
C LEU A 10 9.35 23.15 -15.19
N VAL A 11 10.47 23.75 -15.63
CA VAL A 11 11.73 23.76 -14.87
C VAL A 11 11.54 24.44 -13.51
N LEU A 12 10.91 25.62 -13.47
CA LEU A 12 10.61 26.31 -12.20
C LEU A 12 9.72 25.45 -11.30
N ALA A 13 8.64 24.90 -11.85
CA ALA A 13 7.72 24.04 -11.11
C ALA A 13 8.46 22.82 -10.51
N LYS A 14 9.34 22.20 -11.30
CA LYS A 14 10.16 21.07 -10.82
C LYS A 14 11.16 21.49 -9.74
N LEU A 15 11.86 22.60 -9.93
CA LEU A 15 12.77 23.13 -8.90
C LEU A 15 12.05 23.41 -7.58
N LEU A 16 10.85 23.99 -7.65
CA LEU A 16 10.01 24.21 -6.47
C LEU A 16 9.55 22.88 -5.84
N ALA A 17 9.21 21.89 -6.67
CA ALA A 17 8.77 20.59 -6.18
C ALA A 17 9.89 19.79 -5.48
N VAL A 18 11.13 19.88 -5.97
CA VAL A 18 12.29 19.16 -5.39
C VAL A 18 13.08 19.99 -4.37
N ALA A 19 12.70 21.24 -4.14
CA ALA A 19 13.38 22.11 -3.17
C ALA A 19 13.24 21.55 -1.75
N GLY A 20 14.38 21.35 -1.07
CA GLY A 20 14.45 20.75 0.27
C GLY A 20 14.56 19.23 0.27
N HIS A 21 14.59 18.59 -0.88
CA HIS A 21 14.83 17.15 -1.02
C HIS A 21 16.27 16.84 -1.39
N ASP A 22 16.81 15.75 -0.85
CA ASP A 22 18.11 15.25 -1.23
C ASP A 22 18.08 14.65 -2.64
N LEU A 23 18.89 15.18 -3.52
CA LEU A 23 19.12 14.65 -4.87
C LEU A 23 20.56 14.14 -4.98
N PRO A 24 20.77 12.98 -5.66
CA PRO A 24 22.13 12.50 -5.88
C PRO A 24 22.88 13.48 -6.79
N TRP A 25 23.99 14.03 -6.32
CA TRP A 25 24.82 14.96 -7.10
C TRP A 25 25.74 14.19 -8.04
N SER A 26 25.51 14.37 -9.33
CA SER A 26 26.37 13.86 -10.41
C SER A 26 26.25 14.78 -11.63
N ALA A 27 27.19 14.66 -12.59
CA ALA A 27 27.09 15.38 -13.87
C ALA A 27 25.82 15.02 -14.67
N TRP A 28 25.24 13.84 -14.40
CA TRP A 28 24.02 13.36 -15.05
C TRP A 28 22.74 13.93 -14.45
N THR A 29 22.78 14.35 -13.18
CA THR A 29 21.57 14.76 -12.44
C THR A 29 20.77 15.86 -13.13
N PRO A 30 21.37 16.98 -13.59
CA PRO A 30 20.59 18.03 -14.24
C PRO A 30 19.90 17.55 -15.55
N LEU A 31 20.62 16.72 -16.33
CA LEU A 31 20.07 16.17 -17.57
C LEU A 31 18.92 15.21 -17.27
N ALA A 32 19.14 14.29 -16.30
CA ALA A 32 18.13 13.35 -15.86
C ALA A 32 16.90 14.01 -15.26
N LEU A 33 17.05 15.17 -14.61
CA LEU A 33 15.95 15.85 -13.94
C LEU A 33 14.99 16.53 -14.90
N PHE A 34 15.50 17.14 -15.99
CA PHE A 34 14.71 18.04 -16.85
C PHE A 34 14.33 17.48 -18.23
N TRP A 35 14.76 16.28 -18.60
CA TRP A 35 14.53 15.76 -19.94
C TRP A 35 13.04 15.56 -20.29
N GLN A 36 12.21 15.10 -19.33
CA GLN A 36 10.77 14.96 -19.56
C GLN A 36 10.07 16.31 -19.72
N ASP A 37 10.56 17.34 -19.00
CA ASP A 37 10.03 18.69 -19.15
C ASP A 37 10.37 19.25 -20.53
N ALA A 38 11.56 18.98 -21.04
CA ALA A 38 11.95 19.31 -22.41
C ALA A 38 11.09 18.55 -23.44
N LEU A 39 10.84 17.27 -23.23
CA LEU A 39 9.97 16.45 -24.10
C LEU A 39 8.55 17.02 -24.15
N VAL A 40 7.95 17.33 -23.00
CA VAL A 40 6.60 17.92 -22.91
C VAL A 40 6.54 19.27 -23.63
N ALA A 41 7.56 20.11 -23.45
CA ALA A 41 7.64 21.41 -24.13
C ALA A 41 7.77 21.26 -25.66
N LEU A 42 8.52 20.25 -26.14
CA LEU A 42 8.63 19.92 -27.57
C LEU A 42 7.30 19.45 -28.15
N LEU A 43 6.65 18.50 -27.49
CA LEU A 43 5.33 17.99 -27.90
C LEU A 43 4.29 19.11 -27.92
N PHE A 44 4.28 19.95 -26.89
CA PHE A 44 3.44 21.16 -26.89
C PHE A 44 3.77 22.08 -28.06
N GLY A 45 5.05 22.26 -28.40
CA GLY A 45 5.48 23.08 -29.56
C GLY A 45 4.90 22.58 -30.89
N LEU A 46 4.82 21.25 -31.08
CA LEU A 46 4.17 20.65 -32.26
C LEU A 46 2.66 20.91 -32.25
N VAL A 47 2.00 20.72 -31.09
CA VAL A 47 0.56 21.02 -30.94
C VAL A 47 0.27 22.49 -31.20
N ASP A 48 1.05 23.40 -30.60
CA ASP A 48 0.90 24.86 -30.78
C ASP A 48 1.11 25.27 -32.24
N TYR A 49 2.04 24.64 -32.94
CA TYR A 49 2.25 24.85 -34.38
C TYR A 49 1.06 24.38 -35.22
N SER A 50 0.51 23.19 -34.90
CA SER A 50 -0.67 22.66 -35.59
C SER A 50 -1.90 23.53 -35.36
N LEU A 51 -2.01 24.13 -34.16
CA LEU A 51 -3.09 25.07 -33.79
C LEU A 51 -2.83 26.52 -34.20
N ARG A 52 -1.83 26.81 -35.06
CA ARG A 52 -1.46 28.18 -35.45
C ARG A 52 -2.60 29.00 -36.06
N LYS A 53 -3.58 28.33 -36.69
CA LYS A 53 -4.78 28.96 -37.25
C LYS A 53 -5.82 29.33 -36.17
N VAL A 54 -5.74 28.72 -34.99
CA VAL A 54 -6.63 28.99 -33.84
C VAL A 54 -5.78 29.30 -32.60
N PRO A 55 -5.14 30.47 -32.54
CA PRO A 55 -4.15 30.75 -31.49
C PRO A 55 -4.72 30.81 -30.07
N ALA A 56 -6.04 30.92 -29.92
CA ALA A 56 -6.73 30.82 -28.65
C ALA A 56 -6.64 29.38 -28.08
N ALA A 57 -6.83 28.36 -28.94
CA ALA A 57 -6.71 26.95 -28.53
C ALA A 57 -5.30 26.61 -28.02
N GLY A 58 -4.24 27.09 -28.73
CA GLY A 58 -2.86 26.90 -28.25
C GLY A 58 -2.60 27.59 -26.90
N ARG A 59 -3.23 28.77 -26.63
CA ARG A 59 -3.18 29.39 -25.29
C ARG A 59 -3.92 28.59 -24.24
N CYS A 60 -5.09 28.05 -24.54
CA CYS A 60 -5.83 27.20 -23.64
C CYS A 60 -5.00 25.94 -23.23
N VAL A 61 -4.40 25.24 -24.19
CA VAL A 61 -3.54 24.09 -23.93
C VAL A 61 -2.35 24.49 -23.06
N PHE A 62 -1.69 25.62 -23.34
CA PHE A 62 -0.60 26.13 -22.50
C PHE A 62 -1.04 26.29 -21.05
N TRP A 63 -2.15 27.00 -20.81
CA TRP A 63 -2.62 27.26 -19.43
C TRP A 63 -3.14 26.01 -18.73
N LEU A 64 -3.72 25.03 -19.44
CA LEU A 64 -4.08 23.74 -18.87
C LEU A 64 -2.86 22.98 -18.36
N ILE A 65 -1.78 22.92 -19.16
CA ILE A 65 -0.53 22.28 -18.74
C ILE A 65 0.08 23.00 -17.54
N VAL A 66 0.10 24.34 -17.56
CA VAL A 66 0.64 25.13 -16.45
C VAL A 66 -0.17 24.95 -15.17
N SER A 67 -1.50 25.01 -15.24
CA SER A 67 -2.36 24.80 -14.07
C SER A 67 -2.20 23.40 -13.47
N TYR A 68 -2.15 22.38 -14.33
CA TYR A 68 -1.90 21.02 -13.89
C TYR A 68 -0.52 20.88 -13.21
N SER A 69 0.52 21.48 -13.80
CA SER A 69 1.88 21.47 -13.22
C SER A 69 1.94 22.24 -11.90
N ALA A 70 1.23 23.37 -11.77
CA ALA A 70 1.18 24.16 -10.54
C ALA A 70 0.58 23.34 -9.37
N VAL A 71 -0.53 22.64 -9.59
CA VAL A 71 -1.13 21.74 -8.60
C VAL A 71 -0.14 20.63 -8.21
N ASN A 72 0.57 20.07 -9.18
CA ASN A 72 1.54 19.01 -8.94
C ASN A 72 2.78 19.45 -8.15
N VAL A 73 3.10 20.74 -8.05
CA VAL A 73 4.18 21.22 -7.16
C VAL A 73 3.85 20.89 -5.71
N ALA A 74 2.66 21.26 -5.24
CA ALA A 74 2.24 20.95 -3.87
C ALA A 74 2.16 19.44 -3.63
N LEU A 75 1.54 18.69 -4.54
CA LEU A 75 1.43 17.22 -4.42
C LEU A 75 2.79 16.54 -4.37
N THR A 76 3.73 16.92 -5.24
CA THR A 76 5.07 16.29 -5.26
C THR A 76 5.86 16.62 -3.99
N ARG A 77 5.68 17.80 -3.41
CA ARG A 77 6.33 18.16 -2.13
C ARG A 77 5.79 17.33 -0.97
N ILE A 78 4.49 17.03 -0.96
CA ILE A 78 3.84 16.28 0.11
C ILE A 78 4.09 14.78 -0.07
N LEU A 79 3.86 14.26 -1.28
CA LEU A 79 3.84 12.82 -1.56
C LEU A 79 5.10 12.29 -2.25
N SER A 80 6.09 13.15 -2.57
CA SER A 80 7.28 12.81 -3.39
C SER A 80 6.95 12.17 -4.73
N SER A 81 5.75 12.35 -5.22
CA SER A 81 5.24 11.81 -6.47
C SER A 81 4.31 12.80 -7.16
N PRO A 82 4.41 12.99 -8.47
CA PRO A 82 3.36 13.67 -9.22
C PRO A 82 2.09 12.82 -9.23
N LEU A 83 0.95 13.48 -9.48
CA LEU A 83 -0.36 12.84 -9.59
C LEU A 83 -0.34 11.74 -10.65
N THR A 84 -0.74 10.54 -10.28
CA THR A 84 -0.93 9.40 -11.17
C THR A 84 -2.41 9.12 -11.42
N TRP A 85 -2.72 8.28 -12.40
CA TRP A 85 -4.10 7.85 -12.66
C TRP A 85 -4.72 7.15 -11.44
N GLN A 86 -3.97 6.29 -10.76
CA GLN A 86 -4.42 5.60 -9.55
C GLN A 86 -4.75 6.60 -8.44
N MET A 87 -3.88 7.57 -8.20
CA MET A 87 -4.11 8.64 -7.21
C MET A 87 -5.33 9.49 -7.57
N SER A 88 -5.53 9.84 -8.86
CA SER A 88 -6.67 10.65 -9.28
C SER A 88 -8.01 9.95 -9.03
N ARG A 89 -8.05 8.62 -9.10
CA ARG A 89 -9.24 7.83 -8.78
C ARG A 89 -9.56 7.80 -7.29
N ALA A 90 -8.54 7.96 -6.44
CA ALA A 90 -8.69 7.98 -4.99
C ALA A 90 -9.24 9.32 -4.45
N THR A 91 -9.27 10.39 -5.25
CA THR A 91 -9.69 11.74 -4.80
C THR A 91 -11.19 11.90 -4.52
N GLY A 92 -11.95 10.81 -4.41
CA GLY A 92 -13.38 10.82 -4.08
C GLY A 92 -13.68 11.23 -2.62
N GLY A 93 -14.96 11.45 -2.33
CA GLY A 93 -15.50 12.05 -1.10
C GLY A 93 -14.89 11.65 0.24
N ALA A 94 -14.46 10.39 0.41
CA ALA A 94 -13.84 9.91 1.64
C ALA A 94 -12.51 10.61 1.97
N LEU A 95 -11.73 11.05 0.97
CA LEU A 95 -10.48 11.79 1.20
C LEU A 95 -10.66 13.30 1.33
N SER A 96 -11.90 13.81 1.42
CA SER A 96 -12.13 15.26 1.44
C SER A 96 -11.45 15.96 2.62
N ASP A 97 -11.41 15.35 3.80
CA ASP A 97 -10.75 15.92 4.98
C ASP A 97 -9.22 15.91 4.82
N SER A 98 -8.65 14.82 4.31
CA SER A 98 -7.21 14.73 3.98
C SER A 98 -6.81 15.76 2.92
N ILE A 99 -7.61 15.95 1.88
CA ILE A 99 -7.36 16.96 0.85
C ILE A 99 -7.41 18.37 1.46
N ARG A 100 -8.43 18.67 2.28
CA ARG A 100 -8.57 19.98 2.95
C ARG A 100 -7.39 20.30 3.86
N HIS A 101 -6.85 19.31 4.56
CA HIS A 101 -5.68 19.47 5.42
C HIS A 101 -4.49 20.13 4.69
N TYR A 102 -4.31 19.83 3.40
CA TYR A 102 -3.23 20.39 2.58
C TYR A 102 -3.58 21.68 1.84
N PHE A 103 -4.79 22.24 1.97
CA PHE A 103 -5.13 23.57 1.46
C PHE A 103 -4.56 24.69 2.35
N THR A 104 -3.24 24.70 2.49
CA THR A 104 -2.52 25.71 3.27
C THR A 104 -2.19 26.94 2.42
N ALA A 105 -2.02 28.11 3.08
CA ALA A 105 -1.58 29.33 2.40
C ALA A 105 -0.23 29.14 1.68
N GLY A 106 0.68 28.33 2.23
CA GLY A 106 1.97 28.00 1.60
C GLY A 106 1.80 27.23 0.29
N ASN A 107 0.96 26.19 0.26
CA ASN A 107 0.70 25.42 -0.95
C ASN A 107 0.00 26.27 -2.02
N LEU A 108 -0.95 27.11 -1.64
CA LEU A 108 -1.63 28.03 -2.56
C LEU A 108 -0.65 29.07 -3.12
N ALA A 109 0.27 29.61 -2.30
CA ALA A 109 1.30 30.54 -2.74
C ALA A 109 2.28 29.89 -3.74
N LEU A 110 2.66 28.62 -3.53
CA LEU A 110 3.49 27.86 -4.48
C LEU A 110 2.78 27.71 -5.84
N MET A 111 1.51 27.34 -5.84
CA MET A 111 0.71 27.23 -7.05
C MET A 111 0.61 28.58 -7.78
N ALA A 112 0.29 29.65 -7.05
CA ALA A 112 0.20 31.00 -7.59
C ALA A 112 1.55 31.48 -8.18
N SER A 113 2.67 31.17 -7.54
CA SER A 113 4.01 31.55 -8.03
C SER A 113 4.33 30.95 -9.39
N VAL A 114 3.95 29.67 -9.62
CA VAL A 114 4.11 29.01 -10.92
C VAL A 114 3.24 29.70 -11.99
N MET A 115 1.99 30.02 -11.65
CA MET A 115 1.06 30.69 -12.59
C MET A 115 1.55 32.10 -13.00
N VAL A 116 2.02 32.89 -12.02
CA VAL A 116 2.56 34.24 -12.27
C VAL A 116 3.84 34.15 -13.11
N ALA A 117 4.75 33.27 -12.76
CA ALA A 117 6.00 33.07 -13.52
C ALA A 117 5.73 32.63 -14.96
N ALA A 118 4.75 31.74 -15.18
CA ALA A 118 4.33 31.32 -16.53
C ALA A 118 3.86 32.50 -17.36
N GLY A 119 3.07 33.44 -16.79
CA GLY A 119 2.68 34.69 -17.44
C GLY A 119 3.88 35.54 -17.82
N GLY A 120 4.83 35.71 -16.90
CA GLY A 120 6.08 36.45 -17.14
C GLY A 120 6.92 35.82 -18.27
N PHE A 121 7.15 34.49 -18.22
CA PHE A 121 7.89 33.79 -19.27
C PHE A 121 7.19 33.86 -20.64
N LEU A 122 5.85 33.84 -20.65
CA LEU A 122 5.09 33.99 -21.88
C LEU A 122 5.29 35.40 -22.48
N VAL A 123 5.31 36.46 -21.66
CA VAL A 123 5.57 37.85 -22.10
C VAL A 123 7.01 37.98 -22.63
N ILE A 124 7.99 37.47 -21.87
CA ILE A 124 9.41 37.51 -22.27
C ILE A 124 9.62 36.76 -23.59
N SER A 125 8.99 35.57 -23.73
CA SER A 125 9.14 34.73 -24.92
C SER A 125 8.70 35.45 -26.22
N ARG A 126 7.75 36.38 -26.14
CA ARG A 126 7.29 37.19 -27.32
C ARG A 126 8.38 38.08 -27.88
N ARG A 127 9.43 38.41 -27.09
CA ARG A 127 10.56 39.24 -27.51
C ARG A 127 11.68 38.42 -28.20
N LEU A 128 11.58 37.07 -28.19
CA LEU A 128 12.56 36.23 -28.83
C LEU A 128 12.47 36.29 -30.35
N ARG A 129 13.63 36.41 -31.03
CA ARG A 129 13.72 36.38 -32.50
C ARG A 129 13.52 34.96 -33.04
N PRO A 130 13.02 34.74 -34.26
CA PRO A 130 12.75 33.40 -34.83
C PRO A 130 13.93 32.43 -34.77
N HIS A 131 15.16 32.89 -35.03
CA HIS A 131 16.36 32.05 -34.98
C HIS A 131 16.71 31.58 -33.56
N TRP A 132 16.41 32.38 -32.53
CA TRP A 132 16.54 31.94 -31.13
C TRP A 132 15.51 30.87 -30.77
N THR A 133 14.33 30.96 -31.36
CA THR A 133 13.29 29.94 -31.18
C THR A 133 13.72 28.59 -31.78
N ALA A 134 14.28 28.58 -32.98
CA ALA A 134 14.79 27.36 -33.62
C ALA A 134 15.94 26.75 -32.83
N ARG A 135 16.91 27.56 -32.38
CA ARG A 135 18.02 27.11 -31.53
C ARG A 135 17.50 26.56 -30.19
N GLY A 136 16.51 27.21 -29.58
CA GLY A 136 15.89 26.73 -28.34
C GLY A 136 15.19 25.38 -28.52
N MET A 137 14.46 25.20 -29.63
CA MET A 137 13.84 23.90 -29.92
C MET A 137 14.87 22.78 -30.16
N ALA A 138 15.98 23.07 -30.84
CA ALA A 138 17.09 22.15 -31.01
C ALA A 138 17.74 21.77 -29.66
N ALA A 139 17.96 22.76 -28.78
CA ALA A 139 18.48 22.52 -27.43
C ALA A 139 17.55 21.66 -26.58
N LEU A 140 16.23 21.88 -26.65
CA LEU A 140 15.23 21.05 -25.97
C LEU A 140 15.26 19.60 -26.50
N ALA A 141 15.40 19.41 -27.82
CA ALA A 141 15.51 18.08 -28.42
C ALA A 141 16.79 17.36 -27.94
N THR A 142 17.92 18.08 -27.91
CA THR A 142 19.18 17.54 -27.37
C THR A 142 19.03 17.16 -25.91
N LEU A 143 18.44 18.03 -25.07
CA LEU A 143 18.21 17.75 -23.65
C LEU A 143 17.28 16.54 -23.46
N ALA A 144 16.21 16.41 -24.26
CA ALA A 144 15.30 15.28 -24.16
C ALA A 144 16.01 13.95 -24.44
N VAL A 145 16.87 13.89 -25.48
CA VAL A 145 17.61 12.68 -25.87
C VAL A 145 18.72 12.37 -24.86
N THR A 146 19.60 13.34 -24.58
CA THR A 146 20.74 13.12 -23.66
C THR A 146 20.27 12.89 -22.23
N GLY A 147 19.19 13.57 -21.82
CA GLY A 147 18.60 13.41 -20.49
C GLY A 147 17.90 12.07 -20.30
N ALA A 148 17.26 11.52 -21.34
CA ALA A 148 16.71 10.16 -21.29
C ALA A 148 17.82 9.12 -21.05
N PHE A 149 18.98 9.28 -21.70
CA PHE A 149 20.15 8.46 -21.44
C PHE A 149 20.68 8.67 -20.01
N ALA A 150 20.82 9.92 -19.56
CA ALA A 150 21.29 10.27 -18.22
C ALA A 150 20.41 9.70 -17.11
N ALA A 151 19.09 9.61 -17.33
CA ALA A 151 18.13 9.06 -16.35
C ALA A 151 18.40 7.59 -16.01
N GLY A 152 19.08 6.84 -16.87
CA GLY A 152 19.54 5.47 -16.57
C GLY A 152 20.74 5.41 -15.61
N HIS A 153 21.45 6.52 -15.39
CA HIS A 153 22.68 6.59 -14.60
C HIS A 153 22.49 7.22 -13.22
N VAL A 154 21.29 7.77 -12.93
CA VAL A 154 20.99 8.45 -11.66
C VAL A 154 19.64 7.97 -11.11
N ASP A 155 19.63 7.52 -9.85
CA ASP A 155 18.40 7.24 -9.14
C ASP A 155 17.88 8.50 -8.44
N CYS A 156 16.94 9.20 -9.08
CA CYS A 156 16.25 10.34 -8.50
C CYS A 156 14.98 9.93 -7.73
N ALA A 157 14.79 8.67 -7.38
CA ALA A 157 13.61 8.13 -6.69
C ALA A 157 12.27 8.56 -7.32
N GLY A 158 12.23 8.67 -8.66
CA GLY A 158 11.04 9.10 -9.40
C GLY A 158 10.81 10.62 -9.50
N ARG A 159 11.61 11.46 -8.83
CA ARG A 159 11.47 12.93 -8.82
C ARG A 159 11.79 13.59 -10.15
N HIS A 160 12.48 12.90 -11.06
CA HIS A 160 12.74 13.36 -12.42
C HIS A 160 11.49 13.38 -13.30
N ARG A 161 10.40 12.69 -12.90
CA ARG A 161 9.21 12.57 -13.73
C ARG A 161 8.51 13.92 -13.90
N ASN A 162 8.09 14.21 -15.12
CA ASN A 162 7.17 15.30 -15.39
C ASN A 162 5.74 14.85 -15.03
N ALA A 163 4.93 15.74 -14.46
CA ALA A 163 3.58 15.41 -13.99
C ALA A 163 2.67 14.85 -15.11
N LEU A 164 2.71 15.40 -16.30
CA LEU A 164 1.91 14.91 -17.43
C LEU A 164 2.39 13.54 -17.92
N VAL A 165 3.71 13.33 -17.99
CA VAL A 165 4.29 12.07 -18.39
C VAL A 165 3.94 10.99 -17.37
N ALA A 166 4.09 11.28 -16.08
CA ALA A 166 3.73 10.35 -15.00
C ALA A 166 2.24 9.98 -15.02
N PHE A 167 1.37 10.95 -15.28
CA PHE A 167 -0.06 10.68 -15.42
C PHE A 167 -0.37 9.75 -16.59
N VAL A 168 0.17 10.05 -17.79
CA VAL A 168 -0.04 9.22 -18.98
C VAL A 168 0.56 7.85 -18.83
N GLU A 169 1.81 7.74 -18.38
CA GLU A 169 2.48 6.45 -18.14
C GLU A 169 1.70 5.57 -17.15
N SER A 170 1.09 6.17 -16.13
CA SER A 170 0.31 5.45 -15.14
C SER A 170 -1.02 4.89 -15.66
N THR A 171 -1.49 5.34 -16.83
CA THR A 171 -2.66 4.74 -17.50
C THR A 171 -2.32 3.49 -18.30
N LEU A 172 -1.03 3.27 -18.58
CA LEU A 172 -0.56 2.13 -19.37
C LEU A 172 -0.25 0.93 -18.46
N PRO A 173 -0.48 -0.30 -18.93
CA PRO A 173 -0.09 -1.49 -18.19
C PRO A 173 1.41 -1.54 -17.97
N ARG A 174 1.85 -1.72 -16.73
CA ARG A 174 3.27 -1.78 -16.32
C ARG A 174 3.80 -3.20 -16.28
N VAL A 175 2.91 -4.15 -16.05
CA VAL A 175 3.20 -5.57 -16.06
C VAL A 175 2.32 -6.22 -17.13
N HIS A 176 2.93 -6.95 -18.06
CA HIS A 176 2.17 -7.77 -19.01
C HIS A 176 1.76 -9.06 -18.34
N ALA A 177 0.48 -9.45 -18.48
CA ALA A 177 0.04 -10.77 -18.09
C ALA A 177 0.87 -11.80 -18.85
N GLY A 178 1.48 -12.74 -18.14
CA GLY A 178 2.25 -13.79 -18.78
C GLY A 178 1.37 -14.51 -19.81
N THR A 179 1.82 -14.56 -21.07
CA THR A 179 1.25 -15.54 -21.99
C THR A 179 1.83 -16.89 -21.53
N PRO A 180 1.01 -17.93 -21.42
CA PRO A 180 1.49 -19.26 -21.17
C PRO A 180 2.15 -19.83 -22.45
N ASP A 181 3.21 -19.17 -22.92
CA ASP A 181 3.98 -19.59 -24.11
C ASP A 181 4.96 -20.74 -23.85
N ARG A 182 4.93 -21.28 -22.66
CA ARG A 182 5.46 -22.62 -22.41
C ARG A 182 4.38 -23.43 -21.71
N PRO A 183 4.12 -24.67 -22.18
CA PRO A 183 3.48 -25.67 -21.35
C PRO A 183 4.48 -26.16 -20.31
N THR A 184 5.06 -25.23 -19.56
CA THR A 184 5.62 -25.56 -18.28
C THR A 184 4.43 -25.84 -17.39
N ASP A 185 4.43 -27.00 -16.83
CA ASP A 185 3.48 -27.68 -15.97
C ASP A 185 2.80 -26.88 -14.84
N TRP A 186 2.65 -25.57 -14.97
CA TRP A 186 1.88 -24.78 -14.02
C TRP A 186 0.37 -25.17 -14.00
N ARG A 187 -0.08 -25.95 -15.02
CA ARG A 187 -1.42 -26.55 -15.08
C ARG A 187 -1.50 -27.90 -14.36
N SER A 188 -0.38 -28.60 -14.22
CA SER A 188 -0.29 -29.91 -13.58
C SER A 188 0.15 -29.84 -12.12
N GLU A 189 0.74 -28.75 -11.70
CA GLU A 189 1.16 -28.52 -10.31
C GLU A 189 0.15 -27.62 -9.61
N ALA A 190 -0.83 -28.22 -8.95
CA ALA A 190 -1.80 -27.66 -8.00
C ALA A 190 -2.51 -26.36 -8.41
N PRO A 191 -3.78 -26.14 -8.08
CA PRO A 191 -4.61 -25.00 -8.48
C PRO A 191 -4.15 -23.65 -7.95
N ALA A 192 -3.11 -23.60 -7.10
CA ALA A 192 -2.45 -22.37 -6.69
C ALA A 192 -1.04 -22.32 -7.27
N PHE A 193 -0.75 -21.32 -8.12
CA PHE A 193 0.61 -21.08 -8.58
C PHE A 193 1.52 -20.78 -7.38
N LYS A 194 2.35 -21.75 -7.04
CA LYS A 194 3.43 -21.60 -6.06
C LYS A 194 4.74 -21.76 -6.82
N PRO A 195 5.54 -20.70 -6.99
CA PRO A 195 6.85 -20.82 -7.65
C PRO A 195 7.69 -21.93 -7.00
N ALA A 196 8.50 -22.66 -7.78
CA ALA A 196 9.31 -23.79 -7.30
C ALA A 196 10.27 -23.44 -6.14
N TRP A 197 10.61 -22.15 -5.99
CA TRP A 197 11.41 -21.61 -4.89
C TRP A 197 10.59 -21.29 -3.63
N TRP A 198 9.27 -21.33 -3.74
CA TRP A 198 8.35 -21.08 -2.65
C TRP A 198 8.35 -22.30 -1.73
N GLY A 199 8.82 -22.16 -0.53
CA GLY A 199 8.84 -23.24 0.46
C GLY A 199 10.14 -24.05 0.55
N LYS A 200 11.27 -23.51 0.09
CA LYS A 200 12.57 -24.07 0.45
C LYS A 200 12.73 -24.09 1.96
N ARG A 201 13.22 -25.23 2.50
CA ARG A 201 13.46 -25.39 3.94
C ARG A 201 14.45 -24.34 4.42
N PRO A 202 14.25 -23.78 5.63
CA PRO A 202 15.18 -22.85 6.24
C PRO A 202 16.56 -23.50 6.42
N ARG A 203 17.60 -22.67 6.33
CA ARG A 203 18.97 -23.09 6.66
C ARG A 203 19.21 -23.08 8.17
N GLU A 204 18.37 -22.39 8.93
CA GLU A 204 18.41 -22.33 10.39
C GLU A 204 17.13 -22.94 10.99
N PRO A 205 17.18 -23.50 12.23
CA PRO A 205 15.99 -23.98 12.91
C PRO A 205 15.00 -22.83 13.09
N SER A 206 13.83 -22.93 12.46
CA SER A 206 12.72 -22.00 12.70
C SER A 206 11.84 -22.55 13.81
N GLU A 207 11.14 -21.67 14.53
CA GLU A 207 10.20 -22.07 15.57
C GLU A 207 9.12 -22.99 14.97
N ASP A 208 9.02 -24.21 15.49
CA ASP A 208 7.98 -25.16 15.12
C ASP A 208 6.74 -24.95 16.00
N LEU A 209 5.69 -24.43 15.39
CA LEU A 209 4.41 -24.18 16.04
C LEU A 209 3.35 -25.22 15.65
N ALA A 210 3.73 -26.32 15.00
CA ALA A 210 2.79 -27.34 14.54
C ALA A 210 1.97 -27.98 15.69
N HIS A 211 2.49 -27.97 16.91
CA HIS A 211 1.78 -28.42 18.11
C HIS A 211 0.53 -27.59 18.45
N LEU A 212 0.39 -26.38 17.86
CA LEU A 212 -0.78 -25.50 18.05
C LEU A 212 -1.92 -25.81 17.07
N ARG A 213 -1.76 -26.74 16.14
CA ARG A 213 -2.83 -27.17 15.22
C ARG A 213 -4.05 -27.64 15.99
N GLY A 214 -5.23 -27.13 15.61
CA GLY A 214 -6.48 -27.46 16.27
C GLY A 214 -6.65 -26.91 17.69
N SER A 215 -5.68 -26.13 18.22
CA SER A 215 -5.74 -25.61 19.60
C SER A 215 -6.91 -24.65 19.85
N ALA A 216 -7.45 -24.08 18.78
CA ALA A 216 -8.61 -23.18 18.81
C ALA A 216 -9.88 -23.81 18.21
N ALA A 217 -9.95 -25.15 18.08
CA ALA A 217 -11.13 -25.82 17.52
C ALA A 217 -12.41 -25.43 18.27
N GLY A 218 -13.46 -25.04 17.52
CA GLY A 218 -14.76 -24.65 18.06
C GLY A 218 -14.79 -23.29 18.80
N ARG A 219 -13.68 -22.55 18.85
CA ARG A 219 -13.61 -21.21 19.46
C ARG A 219 -14.19 -20.16 18.54
N ASN A 220 -14.69 -19.06 19.11
CA ASN A 220 -14.98 -17.85 18.34
C ASN A 220 -13.69 -17.31 17.73
N VAL A 221 -13.81 -16.57 16.63
CA VAL A 221 -12.68 -15.92 15.95
C VAL A 221 -12.97 -14.44 15.78
N VAL A 222 -12.05 -13.62 16.24
CA VAL A 222 -12.01 -12.17 16.02
C VAL A 222 -10.75 -11.82 15.27
N LEU A 223 -10.91 -11.29 14.06
CA LEU A 223 -9.85 -10.80 13.20
C LEU A 223 -9.93 -9.28 13.15
N ILE A 224 -8.86 -8.56 13.46
CA ILE A 224 -8.82 -7.09 13.50
C ILE A 224 -7.70 -6.59 12.61
N ALA A 225 -8.06 -5.79 11.59
CA ALA A 225 -7.12 -5.11 10.71
C ALA A 225 -6.87 -3.69 11.22
N LEU A 226 -5.76 -3.45 11.87
CA LEU A 226 -5.38 -2.14 12.41
C LEU A 226 -4.96 -1.23 11.25
N GLU A 227 -5.79 -0.25 10.94
CA GLU A 227 -5.58 0.70 9.83
C GLU A 227 -4.25 1.45 9.97
N SER A 228 -3.46 1.45 8.90
CA SER A 228 -2.19 2.19 8.78
C SER A 228 -1.20 1.91 9.92
N THR A 229 -1.26 0.73 10.56
CA THR A 229 -0.48 0.48 11.78
C THR A 229 0.83 -0.24 11.48
N GLY A 230 1.94 0.49 11.50
CA GLY A 230 3.29 -0.06 11.36
C GLY A 230 3.82 -0.65 12.67
N ALA A 231 4.47 -1.82 12.60
CA ALA A 231 5.04 -2.49 13.78
C ALA A 231 6.01 -1.59 14.57
N ARG A 232 6.76 -0.74 13.89
CA ARG A 232 7.77 0.15 14.50
C ARG A 232 7.23 1.16 15.51
N TYR A 233 5.92 1.44 15.50
CA TYR A 233 5.29 2.42 16.40
C TYR A 233 4.74 1.80 17.67
N LEU A 234 4.76 0.49 17.79
CA LEU A 234 4.15 -0.26 18.89
C LEU A 234 5.17 -0.71 19.93
N ARG A 235 4.85 -0.54 21.20
CA ARG A 235 5.73 -0.90 22.32
C ARG A 235 6.07 -2.39 22.34
N CYS A 236 5.14 -3.28 22.02
CA CYS A 236 5.40 -4.71 21.94
C CYS A 236 6.40 -5.11 20.83
N TYR A 237 6.65 -4.21 19.88
CA TYR A 237 7.68 -4.33 18.83
C TYR A 237 8.93 -3.49 19.12
N GLY A 238 9.06 -2.91 20.30
CA GLY A 238 10.24 -2.19 20.74
C GLY A 238 10.17 -0.66 20.60
N ALA A 239 9.01 -0.09 20.27
CA ALA A 239 8.84 1.35 20.32
C ALA A 239 8.97 1.89 21.75
N LYS A 240 9.52 3.11 21.87
CA LYS A 240 9.67 3.80 23.17
C LYS A 240 8.31 4.20 23.75
N GLU A 241 7.46 4.76 22.92
CA GLU A 241 6.11 5.18 23.27
C GLU A 241 5.13 4.02 23.16
N ASP A 242 4.03 4.08 23.92
CA ASP A 242 2.97 3.07 23.89
C ASP A 242 1.62 3.69 23.50
N PRO A 243 1.36 3.90 22.23
CA PRO A 243 0.07 4.41 21.79
C PRO A 243 -1.07 3.39 21.94
N MET A 244 -0.76 2.09 22.08
CA MET A 244 -1.76 1.03 22.12
C MET A 244 -1.58 0.12 23.35
N PRO A 245 -1.85 0.60 24.58
CA PRO A 245 -1.61 -0.15 25.81
C PRO A 245 -2.50 -1.41 25.97
N ASN A 246 -3.71 -1.45 25.40
CA ASN A 246 -4.56 -2.64 25.42
C ASN A 246 -3.98 -3.72 24.50
N LEU A 247 -3.49 -3.35 23.32
CA LEU A 247 -2.77 -4.23 22.43
C LEU A 247 -1.47 -4.77 23.08
N THR A 248 -0.70 -3.88 23.73
CA THR A 248 0.53 -4.26 24.46
C THR A 248 0.23 -5.29 25.55
N ARG A 249 -0.89 -5.13 26.26
CA ARG A 249 -1.34 -6.10 27.28
C ARG A 249 -1.71 -7.45 26.67
N LEU A 250 -2.42 -7.44 25.53
CA LEU A 250 -2.77 -8.69 24.83
C LEU A 250 -1.52 -9.40 24.31
N ALA A 251 -0.53 -8.64 23.81
CA ALA A 251 0.73 -9.18 23.31
C ALA A 251 1.53 -9.97 24.35
N ALA A 252 1.34 -9.69 25.65
CA ALA A 252 2.03 -10.38 26.73
C ALA A 252 1.70 -11.89 26.84
N THR A 253 0.64 -12.36 26.17
CA THR A 253 0.22 -13.77 26.13
C THR A 253 -0.07 -14.25 24.71
N SER A 254 0.60 -13.67 23.70
CA SER A 254 0.33 -13.92 22.29
C SER A 254 1.51 -14.56 21.57
N LEU A 255 1.23 -15.20 20.43
CA LEU A 255 2.23 -15.38 19.41
C LEU A 255 2.43 -14.02 18.74
N LEU A 256 3.64 -13.48 18.79
CA LEU A 256 4.01 -12.22 18.19
C LEU A 256 4.99 -12.47 17.04
N PHE A 257 4.58 -12.18 15.81
CA PHE A 257 5.43 -12.31 14.63
C PHE A 257 6.24 -11.02 14.44
N GLU A 258 7.54 -11.09 14.66
CA GLU A 258 8.41 -9.90 14.65
C GLU A 258 8.59 -9.31 13.24
N ASN A 259 8.46 -10.13 12.21
CA ASN A 259 8.71 -9.78 10.81
C ASN A 259 7.52 -10.16 9.92
N ALA A 260 6.35 -9.58 10.23
CA ALA A 260 5.16 -9.73 9.38
C ALA A 260 5.08 -8.59 8.35
N TYR A 261 4.66 -8.92 7.14
CA TYR A 261 4.64 -8.00 6.00
C TYR A 261 3.27 -7.96 5.33
N ALA A 262 2.78 -6.73 5.14
CA ALA A 262 1.65 -6.45 4.28
C ALA A 262 2.02 -6.76 2.81
N VAL A 263 1.08 -7.32 2.07
CA VAL A 263 1.28 -7.68 0.66
C VAL A 263 1.25 -6.44 -0.25
N TYR A 264 0.46 -5.47 0.13
CA TYR A 264 0.25 -4.22 -0.58
C TYR A 264 0.00 -3.11 0.44
N PRO A 265 0.67 -1.95 0.33
CA PRO A 265 0.55 -0.90 1.33
C PRO A 265 -0.68 -0.01 1.10
N GLU A 266 -1.86 -0.63 1.02
CA GLU A 266 -3.19 -0.01 0.95
C GLU A 266 -4.24 -1.05 1.31
N SER A 267 -5.28 -0.64 2.02
CA SER A 267 -6.21 -1.52 2.72
C SER A 267 -6.99 -2.47 1.79
N ILE A 268 -7.44 -2.02 0.59
CA ILE A 268 -8.40 -2.78 -0.23
C ILE A 268 -7.75 -4.00 -0.89
N LYS A 269 -6.61 -3.79 -1.56
CA LYS A 269 -5.83 -4.90 -2.12
C LYS A 269 -5.24 -5.79 -1.02
N GLY A 270 -4.82 -5.18 0.11
CA GLY A 270 -4.39 -5.89 1.31
C GLY A 270 -5.48 -6.80 1.86
N LEU A 271 -6.70 -6.30 2.01
CA LEU A 271 -7.85 -7.05 2.50
C LEU A 271 -8.18 -8.27 1.62
N PHE A 272 -8.09 -8.12 0.28
CA PHE A 272 -8.27 -9.26 -0.63
C PHE A 272 -7.27 -10.39 -0.30
N SER A 273 -6.00 -10.04 -0.02
CA SER A 273 -5.00 -11.06 0.30
C SER A 273 -5.28 -11.78 1.61
N VAL A 274 -5.77 -11.08 2.61
CA VAL A 274 -6.14 -11.66 3.91
C VAL A 274 -7.38 -12.55 3.79
N LEU A 275 -8.43 -12.07 3.12
CA LEU A 275 -9.68 -12.83 3.00
C LEU A 275 -9.56 -14.08 2.15
N CYS A 276 -8.83 -13.99 1.02
CA CYS A 276 -8.78 -15.06 0.03
C CYS A 276 -7.44 -15.82 0.03
N SER A 277 -6.49 -15.46 0.90
CA SER A 277 -5.12 -16.02 0.89
C SER A 277 -4.48 -16.01 -0.50
N ARG A 278 -4.65 -14.89 -1.22
CA ARG A 278 -4.13 -14.72 -2.58
C ARG A 278 -3.45 -13.37 -2.74
N TYR A 279 -2.41 -13.33 -3.52
CA TYR A 279 -1.77 -12.07 -3.87
C TYR A 279 -2.65 -11.27 -4.83
N PRO A 280 -2.83 -9.95 -4.59
CA PRO A 280 -3.32 -9.04 -5.60
C PRO A 280 -2.29 -8.88 -6.73
N ALA A 281 -2.66 -8.16 -7.79
CA ALA A 281 -1.82 -8.00 -8.96
C ALA A 281 -1.60 -6.53 -9.34
N PHE A 282 -0.49 -6.29 -10.05
CA PHE A 282 -0.20 -5.00 -10.66
C PHE A 282 -1.27 -4.59 -11.68
N ASP A 283 -1.51 -3.30 -11.81
CA ASP A 283 -2.42 -2.67 -12.76
C ASP A 283 -3.88 -3.20 -12.69
N THR A 284 -4.29 -3.70 -11.53
CA THR A 284 -5.65 -4.19 -11.27
C THR A 284 -6.40 -3.23 -10.35
N ARG A 285 -7.73 -3.30 -10.42
CA ARG A 285 -8.66 -2.52 -9.60
C ARG A 285 -9.41 -3.44 -8.65
N ALA A 286 -10.06 -2.87 -7.64
CA ALA A 286 -10.88 -3.64 -6.70
C ALA A 286 -11.94 -4.50 -7.39
N GLU A 287 -12.55 -3.97 -8.48
CA GLU A 287 -13.58 -4.65 -9.25
C GLU A 287 -13.09 -5.92 -9.94
N ASP A 288 -11.80 -6.01 -10.26
CA ASP A 288 -11.21 -7.20 -10.88
C ASP A 288 -11.26 -8.40 -9.93
N TYR A 289 -11.18 -8.16 -8.62
CA TYR A 289 -11.22 -9.21 -7.60
C TYR A 289 -12.61 -9.81 -7.37
N ALA A 290 -13.68 -9.13 -7.77
CA ALA A 290 -15.05 -9.67 -7.67
C ALA A 290 -15.23 -10.99 -8.45
N ARG A 291 -14.41 -11.21 -9.48
CA ARG A 291 -14.46 -12.41 -10.35
C ARG A 291 -13.64 -13.58 -9.82
N VAL A 292 -12.76 -13.34 -8.84
CA VAL A 292 -11.91 -14.39 -8.27
C VAL A 292 -12.74 -15.31 -7.39
N ARG A 293 -12.82 -16.59 -7.76
CA ARG A 293 -13.69 -17.60 -7.13
C ARG A 293 -13.03 -18.35 -5.96
N THR A 294 -11.79 -17.99 -5.57
CA THR A 294 -11.15 -18.59 -4.40
C THR A 294 -12.04 -18.37 -3.18
N PRO A 295 -12.42 -19.41 -2.42
CA PRO A 295 -13.21 -19.26 -1.21
C PRO A 295 -12.53 -18.31 -0.24
N ALA A 296 -13.24 -17.31 0.26
CA ALA A 296 -12.71 -16.47 1.34
C ALA A 296 -12.80 -17.23 2.67
N ILE A 297 -11.96 -16.84 3.65
CA ILE A 297 -11.97 -17.45 4.98
C ILE A 297 -13.36 -17.43 5.61
N ALA A 298 -14.12 -16.34 5.45
CA ALA A 298 -15.49 -16.27 5.97
C ALA A 298 -16.41 -17.32 5.33
N GLN A 299 -16.24 -17.65 4.05
CA GLN A 299 -16.99 -18.72 3.38
C GLN A 299 -16.64 -20.10 3.98
N VAL A 300 -15.34 -20.35 4.22
CA VAL A 300 -14.90 -21.62 4.82
C VAL A 300 -15.46 -21.77 6.23
N LEU A 301 -15.42 -20.70 7.03
CA LEU A 301 -15.95 -20.70 8.39
C LEU A 301 -17.47 -20.78 8.44
N ALA A 302 -18.19 -20.11 7.52
CA ALA A 302 -19.65 -20.25 7.40
C ALA A 302 -20.04 -21.70 7.10
N ASN A 303 -19.32 -22.39 6.19
CA ASN A 303 -19.54 -23.81 5.88
C ASN A 303 -19.22 -24.72 7.10
N ALA A 304 -18.34 -24.27 8.01
CA ALA A 304 -18.04 -24.96 9.27
C ALA A 304 -19.02 -24.58 10.42
N GLY A 305 -20.13 -23.88 10.13
CA GLY A 305 -21.18 -23.54 11.09
C GLY A 305 -20.98 -22.24 11.87
N TYR A 306 -19.97 -21.45 11.53
CA TYR A 306 -19.73 -20.14 12.15
C TYR A 306 -20.74 -19.11 11.63
N ARG A 307 -21.27 -18.28 12.51
CA ARG A 307 -21.90 -17.04 12.13
C ARG A 307 -20.84 -16.01 11.75
N THR A 308 -21.01 -15.28 10.65
CA THR A 308 -19.94 -14.48 10.08
C THR A 308 -20.34 -13.02 9.90
N ALA A 309 -19.48 -12.09 10.30
CA ALA A 309 -19.70 -10.66 10.10
C ALA A 309 -18.40 -9.92 9.78
N LEU A 310 -18.52 -8.85 9.01
CA LEU A 310 -17.48 -7.85 8.80
C LEU A 310 -18.03 -6.48 9.14
N PHE A 311 -17.33 -5.80 10.04
CA PHE A 311 -17.61 -4.44 10.48
C PHE A 311 -16.50 -3.51 10.05
N HIS A 312 -16.87 -2.38 9.46
CA HIS A 312 -15.93 -1.36 9.02
C HIS A 312 -16.35 0.00 9.58
N SER A 313 -15.47 0.67 10.29
CA SER A 313 -15.72 2.04 10.73
C SER A 313 -15.71 3.04 9.57
N GLY A 314 -15.09 2.69 8.42
CA GLY A 314 -15.14 3.45 7.16
C GLY A 314 -16.33 3.05 6.28
N ARG A 315 -16.18 3.25 4.96
CA ARG A 315 -17.21 2.98 3.96
C ARG A 315 -16.75 1.97 2.91
N PHE A 316 -17.52 0.93 2.69
CA PHE A 316 -17.22 -0.07 1.65
C PHE A 316 -17.28 0.49 0.22
N ASP A 317 -17.97 1.60 0.01
CA ASP A 317 -18.02 2.23 -1.32
C ASP A 317 -16.70 2.91 -1.70
N TYR A 318 -15.81 3.18 -0.72
CA TYR A 318 -14.54 3.81 -1.00
C TYR A 318 -13.65 2.90 -1.87
N LEU A 319 -13.14 3.44 -2.99
CA LEU A 319 -12.27 2.76 -3.97
C LEU A 319 -12.74 1.37 -4.40
N GLY A 320 -14.05 1.08 -4.29
CA GLY A 320 -14.62 -0.18 -4.73
C GLY A 320 -14.37 -1.35 -3.78
N MET A 321 -14.12 -1.12 -2.48
CA MET A 321 -13.96 -2.17 -1.47
C MET A 321 -15.14 -3.15 -1.45
N ASN A 322 -16.36 -2.70 -1.80
CA ASN A 322 -17.52 -3.56 -2.00
C ASN A 322 -17.24 -4.77 -2.89
N SER A 323 -16.43 -4.59 -3.94
CA SER A 323 -16.07 -5.68 -4.88
C SER A 323 -15.18 -6.75 -4.24
N VAL A 324 -14.50 -6.39 -3.15
CA VAL A 324 -13.61 -7.29 -2.40
C VAL A 324 -14.36 -8.04 -1.30
N VAL A 325 -15.34 -7.38 -0.64
CA VAL A 325 -16.00 -7.94 0.56
C VAL A 325 -17.34 -8.64 0.24
N GLN A 326 -18.04 -8.22 -0.80
CA GLN A 326 -19.32 -8.85 -1.18
C GLN A 326 -19.13 -10.27 -1.70
N ARG A 327 -20.10 -11.15 -1.39
CA ARG A 327 -20.10 -12.57 -1.78
C ARG A 327 -18.90 -13.36 -1.28
N ARG A 328 -18.34 -12.96 -0.11
CA ARG A 328 -17.21 -13.63 0.53
C ARG A 328 -17.58 -14.49 1.74
N GLY A 329 -18.90 -14.77 1.93
CA GLY A 329 -19.38 -15.62 3.01
C GLY A 329 -19.66 -14.89 4.31
N PHE A 330 -19.71 -13.55 4.31
CA PHE A 330 -20.20 -12.78 5.45
C PHE A 330 -21.74 -12.70 5.39
N GLU A 331 -22.41 -13.09 6.48
CA GLU A 331 -23.86 -12.92 6.67
C GLU A 331 -24.20 -11.46 6.96
N THR A 332 -23.31 -10.77 7.67
CA THR A 332 -23.47 -9.36 8.03
C THR A 332 -22.30 -8.55 7.48
N LEU A 333 -22.61 -7.51 6.73
CA LEU A 333 -21.72 -6.44 6.32
C LEU A 333 -22.24 -5.14 6.89
N ALA A 334 -21.48 -4.49 7.75
CA ALA A 334 -21.85 -3.22 8.38
C ALA A 334 -20.71 -2.21 8.27
N ASP A 335 -21.04 -1.00 7.84
CA ASP A 335 -20.10 0.10 7.66
C ASP A 335 -20.69 1.43 8.14
N ALA A 336 -19.96 2.52 8.00
CA ALA A 336 -20.40 3.87 8.35
C ALA A 336 -21.67 4.34 7.60
N GLY A 337 -22.15 3.59 6.61
CA GLY A 337 -23.43 3.84 5.96
C GLY A 337 -24.63 3.36 6.79
N ASN A 338 -24.43 2.38 7.68
CA ASN A 338 -25.46 1.79 8.52
C ASN A 338 -25.09 1.71 10.03
N ILE A 339 -23.99 2.33 10.43
CA ILE A 339 -23.58 2.53 11.82
C ILE A 339 -23.66 4.03 12.13
N SER A 340 -24.42 4.40 13.17
CA SER A 340 -24.51 5.79 13.62
C SER A 340 -23.54 6.01 14.78
N GLY A 341 -22.64 7.00 14.64
CA GLY A 341 -21.66 7.38 15.65
C GLY A 341 -21.85 8.81 16.15
N ASN A 342 -21.11 9.17 17.20
CA ASN A 342 -21.09 10.51 17.78
C ASN A 342 -20.07 11.43 17.09
N PHE A 343 -19.04 10.85 16.48
CA PHE A 343 -18.02 11.55 15.70
C PHE A 343 -17.97 10.94 14.30
N ASN A 344 -18.09 11.80 13.29
CA ASN A 344 -18.02 11.39 11.89
C ASN A 344 -16.94 12.21 11.19
N SER A 345 -16.08 11.51 10.45
CA SER A 345 -15.14 12.11 9.49
C SER A 345 -15.65 11.87 8.06
N SER A 346 -14.99 12.47 7.06
CA SER A 346 -15.28 12.14 5.67
C SER A 346 -15.04 10.66 5.35
N PHE A 347 -14.18 9.99 6.13
CA PHE A 347 -13.79 8.59 5.94
C PHE A 347 -14.76 7.61 6.62
N GLY A 348 -15.36 7.97 7.75
CA GLY A 348 -16.27 7.07 8.46
C GLY A 348 -16.78 7.55 9.81
N VAL A 349 -17.19 6.61 10.65
CA VAL A 349 -17.72 6.84 12.00
C VAL A 349 -16.70 6.47 13.07
N ASP A 350 -16.92 6.92 14.31
CA ASP A 350 -16.04 6.63 15.44
C ASP A 350 -16.01 5.15 15.83
N GLU A 351 -14.87 4.71 16.33
CA GLU A 351 -14.60 3.34 16.73
C GLU A 351 -15.54 2.83 17.86
N PRO A 352 -15.84 3.62 18.91
CA PRO A 352 -16.76 3.19 19.97
C PRO A 352 -18.16 2.82 19.47
N ALA A 353 -18.69 3.52 18.46
CA ALA A 353 -19.98 3.21 17.86
C ALA A 353 -19.97 1.88 17.09
N THR A 354 -18.88 1.63 16.35
CA THR A 354 -18.68 0.36 15.66
C THR A 354 -18.57 -0.79 16.67
N VAL A 355 -17.85 -0.60 17.77
CA VAL A 355 -17.74 -1.59 18.86
C VAL A 355 -19.11 -1.91 19.46
N ASP A 356 -19.94 -0.92 19.74
CA ASP A 356 -21.31 -1.13 20.27
C ASP A 356 -22.14 -1.97 19.28
N ARG A 357 -22.02 -1.69 17.99
CA ARG A 357 -22.71 -2.46 16.94
C ARG A 357 -22.22 -3.90 16.85
N MET A 358 -20.89 -4.14 16.99
CA MET A 358 -20.30 -5.48 17.04
C MET A 358 -20.82 -6.28 18.25
N LEU A 359 -20.83 -5.68 19.44
CA LEU A 359 -21.31 -6.33 20.66
C LEU A 359 -22.80 -6.66 20.57
N ALA A 360 -23.63 -5.76 20.03
CA ALA A 360 -25.05 -6.01 19.80
C ALA A 360 -25.27 -7.17 18.79
N TRP A 361 -24.43 -7.27 17.74
CA TRP A 361 -24.49 -8.39 16.82
C TRP A 361 -24.10 -9.72 17.49
N ILE A 362 -23.07 -9.71 18.34
CA ILE A 362 -22.68 -10.88 19.15
C ILE A 362 -23.84 -11.34 20.05
N ASP A 363 -24.55 -10.41 20.67
CA ASP A 363 -25.70 -10.72 21.54
C ASP A 363 -26.88 -11.32 20.78
N SER A 364 -27.05 -10.98 19.49
CA SER A 364 -28.13 -11.49 18.66
C SER A 364 -27.93 -12.92 18.15
N ARG A 365 -26.77 -13.55 18.41
CA ARG A 365 -26.47 -14.90 17.93
C ARG A 365 -27.18 -15.97 18.77
N PRO A 366 -27.50 -17.14 18.19
CA PRO A 366 -27.92 -18.32 18.95
C PRO A 366 -26.84 -18.70 19.97
N ARG A 367 -27.26 -19.11 21.18
CA ARG A 367 -26.36 -19.56 22.22
C ARG A 367 -25.57 -20.78 21.75
N GLY A 368 -24.26 -20.78 22.01
CA GLY A 368 -23.35 -21.87 21.65
C GLY A 368 -22.88 -21.87 20.21
N GLN A 369 -23.47 -21.08 19.30
CA GLN A 369 -22.97 -20.97 17.94
C GLN A 369 -21.66 -20.18 17.91
N PRO A 370 -20.56 -20.71 17.35
CA PRO A 370 -19.34 -19.96 17.21
C PRO A 370 -19.50 -18.84 16.16
N PHE A 371 -18.71 -17.77 16.29
CA PHE A 371 -18.73 -16.69 15.33
C PHE A 371 -17.35 -16.35 14.80
N PHE A 372 -17.32 -15.83 13.58
CA PHE A 372 -16.20 -15.15 12.96
C PHE A 372 -16.56 -13.68 12.75
N LEU A 373 -15.85 -12.80 13.42
CA LEU A 373 -16.00 -11.36 13.30
C LEU A 373 -14.71 -10.76 12.76
N HIS A 374 -14.77 -10.06 11.61
CA HIS A 374 -13.68 -9.27 11.09
C HIS A 374 -13.98 -7.79 11.30
N TYR A 375 -13.09 -7.07 11.95
CA TYR A 375 -13.21 -5.65 12.25
C TYR A 375 -12.14 -4.84 11.53
N LEU A 376 -12.56 -3.80 10.82
CA LEU A 376 -11.73 -2.83 10.11
C LEU A 376 -11.91 -1.45 10.75
N PRO A 377 -11.17 -1.09 11.81
CA PRO A 377 -11.10 0.26 12.35
C PRO A 377 -10.48 1.22 11.33
N ILE A 378 -10.64 2.54 11.54
CA ILE A 378 -10.06 3.58 10.69
C ILE A 378 -9.24 4.60 11.47
N ALA A 379 -9.09 4.44 12.78
CA ALA A 379 -8.47 5.43 13.65
C ALA A 379 -7.05 5.86 13.21
N GLY A 380 -6.27 4.94 12.63
CA GLY A 380 -4.92 5.21 12.09
C GLY A 380 -4.89 5.94 10.75
N HIS A 381 -6.05 6.23 10.12
CA HIS A 381 -6.10 6.86 8.79
C HIS A 381 -5.87 8.38 8.86
N HIS A 382 -5.07 8.89 7.90
CA HIS A 382 -4.86 10.34 7.74
C HIS A 382 -6.20 11.09 7.54
N PRO A 383 -6.45 12.27 8.13
CA PRO A 383 -5.51 13.15 8.84
C PRO A 383 -5.38 12.87 10.35
N TYR A 384 -5.61 11.67 10.83
CA TYR A 384 -5.44 11.23 12.22
C TYR A 384 -6.35 11.98 13.21
N ALA A 385 -7.55 12.33 12.75
CA ALA A 385 -8.50 13.11 13.53
C ALA A 385 -9.08 12.28 14.68
N THR A 386 -9.10 12.86 15.88
CA THR A 386 -9.71 12.27 17.07
C THR A 386 -10.78 13.21 17.63
N PRO A 387 -11.82 12.68 18.31
CA PRO A 387 -12.90 13.51 18.87
C PRO A 387 -12.45 14.36 20.08
N ALA A 388 -11.31 14.03 20.69
CA ALA A 388 -10.71 14.74 21.81
C ALA A 388 -9.17 14.62 21.75
N PRO A 389 -8.42 15.55 22.37
CA PRO A 389 -6.97 15.45 22.49
C PRO A 389 -6.56 14.14 23.16
N GLY A 390 -5.50 13.52 22.66
CA GLY A 390 -4.92 12.30 23.23
C GLY A 390 -3.77 12.59 24.21
N PRO A 391 -3.08 11.54 24.69
CA PRO A 391 -2.00 11.68 25.67
C PRO A 391 -0.68 12.18 25.07
N PHE A 392 -0.52 12.19 23.72
CA PHE A 392 0.69 12.63 23.07
C PHE A 392 0.58 14.10 22.66
N PRO A 393 1.67 14.90 22.79
CA PRO A 393 1.65 16.30 22.39
C PRO A 393 1.48 16.41 20.85
N GLU A 394 0.63 17.34 20.42
CA GLU A 394 0.33 17.56 18.99
C GLU A 394 1.38 18.48 18.33
N ARG A 395 2.65 18.04 18.28
CA ARG A 395 3.76 18.80 17.69
C ARG A 395 3.89 18.58 16.19
N ASP A 396 3.55 17.40 15.73
CA ASP A 396 3.69 16.95 14.35
C ASP A 396 2.64 15.86 14.01
N GLU A 397 2.61 15.45 12.75
CA GLU A 397 1.68 14.41 12.28
C GLU A 397 1.91 13.05 12.96
N LEU A 398 3.14 12.73 13.37
CA LEU A 398 3.44 11.49 14.09
C LEU A 398 2.80 11.48 15.48
N ASP A 399 2.78 12.60 16.18
CA ASP A 399 2.10 12.72 17.47
C ASP A 399 0.57 12.62 17.29
N SER A 400 0.01 13.25 16.27
CA SER A 400 -1.42 13.12 15.90
C SER A 400 -1.77 11.67 15.57
N TYR A 401 -0.94 10.98 14.80
CA TYR A 401 -1.09 9.56 14.50
C TYR A 401 -1.06 8.68 15.77
N ARG A 402 -0.15 8.95 16.71
CA ARG A 402 -0.10 8.24 18.01
C ARG A 402 -1.39 8.44 18.81
N ASN A 403 -1.94 9.67 18.79
CA ASN A 403 -3.22 9.96 19.44
C ASN A 403 -4.37 9.19 18.77
N ALA A 404 -4.37 9.10 17.45
CA ALA A 404 -5.36 8.34 16.71
C ALA A 404 -5.26 6.82 17.01
N LEU A 405 -4.05 6.25 17.05
CA LEU A 405 -3.84 4.86 17.49
C LEU A 405 -4.31 4.65 18.92
N HIS A 406 -4.07 5.62 19.82
CA HIS A 406 -4.53 5.54 21.22
C HIS A 406 -6.05 5.55 21.34
N PHE A 407 -6.73 6.36 20.54
CA PHE A 407 -8.17 6.38 20.45
C PHE A 407 -8.74 5.04 19.95
N GLY A 408 -8.15 4.49 18.88
CA GLY A 408 -8.50 3.16 18.36
C GLY A 408 -8.27 2.05 19.39
N ASP A 409 -7.16 2.09 20.12
CA ASP A 409 -6.83 1.12 21.17
C ASP A 409 -7.79 1.19 22.37
N ALA A 410 -8.27 2.38 22.73
CA ALA A 410 -9.30 2.54 23.76
C ALA A 410 -10.60 1.84 23.35
N ALA A 411 -10.98 1.94 22.08
CA ALA A 411 -12.14 1.21 21.55
C ALA A 411 -11.92 -0.31 21.53
N LEU A 412 -10.70 -0.78 21.25
CA LEU A 412 -10.35 -2.20 21.40
C LEU A 412 -10.48 -2.65 22.86
N GLY A 413 -10.03 -1.83 23.82
CA GLY A 413 -10.22 -2.09 25.25
C GLY A 413 -11.70 -2.26 25.60
N LYS A 414 -12.57 -1.36 25.12
CA LYS A 414 -14.02 -1.47 25.26
C LYS A 414 -14.57 -2.78 24.68
N PHE A 415 -14.08 -3.20 23.52
CA PHE A 415 -14.49 -4.44 22.88
C PHE A 415 -14.06 -5.67 23.69
N PHE A 416 -12.82 -5.72 24.16
CA PHE A 416 -12.31 -6.84 24.99
C PHE A 416 -13.07 -6.93 26.31
N ASP A 417 -13.34 -5.80 26.96
CA ASP A 417 -14.15 -5.76 28.18
C ASP A 417 -15.59 -6.21 27.92
N GLY A 418 -16.17 -5.81 26.80
CA GLY A 418 -17.48 -6.26 26.37
C GLY A 418 -17.57 -7.77 26.16
N LEU A 419 -16.53 -8.40 25.60
CA LEU A 419 -16.43 -9.85 25.47
C LEU A 419 -16.26 -10.54 26.84
N ARG A 420 -15.45 -9.95 27.73
CA ARG A 420 -15.23 -10.47 29.10
C ARG A 420 -16.52 -10.47 29.90
N GLN A 421 -17.29 -9.39 29.85
CA GLN A 421 -18.60 -9.29 30.51
C GLN A 421 -19.59 -10.38 30.04
N ARG A 422 -19.41 -10.89 28.82
CA ARG A 422 -20.20 -11.96 28.21
C ARG A 422 -19.60 -13.36 28.44
N GLY A 423 -18.46 -13.46 29.13
CA GLY A 423 -17.74 -14.72 29.33
C GLY A 423 -17.20 -15.32 28.03
N LEU A 424 -16.90 -14.49 27.03
CA LEU A 424 -16.46 -14.92 25.71
C LEU A 424 -14.96 -14.70 25.47
N ASP A 425 -14.28 -13.92 26.29
CA ASP A 425 -12.88 -13.55 26.13
C ASP A 425 -11.94 -14.78 26.11
N THR A 426 -12.15 -15.74 27.01
CA THR A 426 -11.36 -16.98 27.08
C THR A 426 -11.77 -18.03 26.04
N ASN A 427 -12.91 -17.85 25.37
CA ASN A 427 -13.41 -18.71 24.29
C ASN A 427 -13.27 -18.09 22.90
N THR A 428 -12.38 -17.11 22.74
CA THR A 428 -12.19 -16.39 21.48
C THR A 428 -10.71 -16.39 21.08
N LEU A 429 -10.45 -16.81 19.85
CA LEU A 429 -9.17 -16.64 19.18
C LEU A 429 -9.13 -15.20 18.61
N PHE A 430 -8.17 -14.41 19.05
CA PHE A 430 -7.92 -13.08 18.53
C PHE A 430 -6.74 -13.07 17.58
N VAL A 431 -6.91 -12.44 16.42
CA VAL A 431 -5.83 -12.14 15.49
C VAL A 431 -5.87 -10.67 15.18
N LEU A 432 -4.79 -9.97 15.51
CA LEU A 432 -4.64 -8.55 15.23
C LEU A 432 -3.45 -8.36 14.29
N TYR A 433 -3.66 -7.61 13.21
CA TYR A 433 -2.62 -7.32 12.24
C TYR A 433 -2.74 -5.87 11.75
N GLY A 434 -1.63 -5.24 11.40
CA GLY A 434 -1.68 -4.00 10.62
C GLY A 434 -1.93 -4.35 9.15
N ASP A 435 -2.87 -3.67 8.51
CA ASP A 435 -3.15 -3.89 7.08
C ASP A 435 -2.01 -3.38 6.20
N HIS A 436 -1.39 -2.27 6.60
CA HIS A 436 -0.12 -1.71 6.13
C HIS A 436 0.45 -0.79 7.21
N GLY A 437 1.64 -0.25 6.97
CA GLY A 437 2.25 0.73 7.86
C GLY A 437 2.01 2.16 7.38
N GLU A 438 2.65 3.12 8.07
CA GLU A 438 2.57 4.55 7.80
C GLU A 438 3.96 5.17 7.91
N ALA A 439 4.31 6.08 7.00
CA ALA A 439 5.60 6.75 6.95
C ALA A 439 5.47 8.23 7.30
N PHE A 440 6.46 8.74 8.03
CA PHE A 440 6.59 10.13 8.47
C PHE A 440 7.98 10.69 8.12
N GLY A 441 8.49 10.38 6.93
CA GLY A 441 9.78 10.86 6.46
C GLY A 441 11.00 10.08 6.98
N GLN A 442 10.85 8.85 7.46
CA GLN A 442 11.97 8.01 7.90
C GLN A 442 12.94 7.69 6.75
N HIS A 443 12.39 7.44 5.57
CA HIS A 443 13.11 7.56 4.31
C HIS A 443 12.72 8.87 3.67
N GLU A 444 13.70 9.53 3.11
CA GLU A 444 13.53 10.85 2.52
C GLU A 444 12.42 10.83 1.44
N GLY A 445 11.40 11.68 1.64
CA GLY A 445 10.24 11.77 0.77
C GLY A 445 9.21 10.66 0.93
N ASN A 446 9.35 9.76 1.89
CA ASN A 446 8.35 8.74 2.20
C ASN A 446 7.41 9.27 3.28
N PHE A 447 6.20 9.68 2.87
CA PHE A 447 5.10 10.10 3.74
C PHE A 447 3.84 9.34 3.34
N GLY A 448 3.03 8.96 4.34
CA GLY A 448 1.87 8.11 4.12
C GLY A 448 2.27 6.66 3.82
N HIS A 449 1.48 5.92 3.03
CA HIS A 449 1.69 4.48 2.90
C HIS A 449 1.79 3.95 1.47
N THR A 450 1.01 4.44 0.50
CA THR A 450 0.77 3.77 -0.78
C THR A 450 1.93 3.75 -1.77
N LEU A 451 2.92 4.64 -1.64
CA LEU A 451 3.85 4.95 -2.72
C LEU A 451 5.14 4.15 -2.71
N PHE A 452 5.52 3.64 -1.55
CA PHE A 452 6.78 2.94 -1.31
C PHE A 452 6.56 1.61 -0.58
N ILE A 453 7.61 0.79 -0.55
CA ILE A 453 7.63 -0.51 0.11
C ILE A 453 8.79 -0.63 1.12
N HIS A 454 9.11 0.49 1.79
CA HIS A 454 10.06 0.51 2.90
C HIS A 454 9.48 -0.19 4.13
N GLU A 455 10.34 -0.49 5.14
CA GLU A 455 9.89 -1.17 6.36
C GLU A 455 8.73 -0.45 7.05
N GLU A 456 8.71 0.88 7.06
CA GLU A 456 7.62 1.67 7.63
C GLU A 456 6.29 1.54 6.88
N ASN A 457 6.31 1.15 5.58
CA ASN A 457 5.10 0.96 4.77
C ASN A 457 4.56 -0.47 4.82
N VAL A 458 5.46 -1.47 4.91
CA VAL A 458 5.06 -2.89 4.72
C VAL A 458 5.28 -3.77 5.93
N ARG A 459 6.15 -3.40 6.91
CA ARG A 459 6.32 -4.18 8.13
C ARG A 459 5.25 -3.81 9.15
N VAL A 460 4.38 -4.78 9.44
CA VAL A 460 3.18 -4.58 10.24
C VAL A 460 3.18 -5.47 11.49
N PRO A 461 2.42 -5.12 12.55
CA PRO A 461 2.19 -6.04 13.64
C PRO A 461 1.38 -7.25 13.15
N LEU A 462 1.66 -8.39 13.75
CA LEU A 462 0.83 -9.60 13.66
C LEU A 462 0.90 -10.33 15.00
N LEU A 463 -0.24 -10.38 15.68
CA LEU A 463 -0.44 -11.05 16.96
C LEU A 463 -1.55 -12.07 16.85
N VAL A 464 -1.33 -13.24 17.43
CA VAL A 464 -2.35 -14.28 17.58
C VAL A 464 -2.44 -14.62 19.06
N ALA A 465 -3.62 -14.45 19.65
CA ALA A 465 -3.86 -14.67 21.07
C ALA A 465 -5.06 -15.61 21.30
N LEU A 466 -4.89 -16.54 22.23
CA LEU A 466 -5.96 -17.38 22.74
C LEU A 466 -5.97 -17.29 24.27
N PRO A 467 -6.60 -16.22 24.83
CA PRO A 467 -6.63 -16.00 26.26
C PRO A 467 -7.17 -17.22 27.04
N GLY A 468 -6.52 -17.53 28.15
CA GLY A 468 -6.86 -18.72 28.95
C GLY A 468 -6.21 -20.03 28.50
N ALA A 469 -5.77 -20.13 27.24
CA ALA A 469 -5.01 -21.29 26.74
C ALA A 469 -3.50 -21.04 26.70
N TRP A 470 -3.09 -19.84 26.22
CA TRP A 470 -1.68 -19.46 26.16
C TRP A 470 -1.37 -18.46 27.28
N ARG A 471 -0.28 -18.69 27.99
CA ARG A 471 0.08 -17.90 29.18
C ARG A 471 1.36 -17.07 29.01
N GLU A 472 2.21 -17.47 28.07
CA GLU A 472 3.48 -16.82 27.82
C GLU A 472 3.57 -16.34 26.36
N PRO A 473 4.25 -15.22 26.11
CA PRO A 473 4.43 -14.74 24.75
C PRO A 473 5.44 -15.64 24.02
N VAL A 474 5.14 -15.93 22.77
CA VAL A 474 6.07 -16.57 21.84
C VAL A 474 6.42 -15.58 20.74
N ARG A 475 7.71 -15.27 20.61
CA ARG A 475 8.21 -14.39 19.55
C ARG A 475 8.68 -15.21 18.36
N VAL A 476 8.08 -14.97 17.20
CA VAL A 476 8.38 -15.67 15.96
C VAL A 476 9.19 -14.73 15.07
N LYS A 477 10.44 -15.09 14.76
CA LYS A 477 11.39 -14.23 14.06
C LYS A 477 11.38 -14.38 12.54
N ARG A 478 10.93 -15.55 12.03
CA ARG A 478 10.85 -15.75 10.58
C ARG A 478 9.90 -14.78 9.91
N ALA A 479 10.15 -14.51 8.62
CA ALA A 479 9.27 -13.67 7.83
C ALA A 479 7.88 -14.31 7.69
N ALA A 480 6.84 -13.51 7.90
CA ALA A 480 5.44 -13.86 7.73
C ALA A 480 4.80 -12.89 6.72
N SER A 481 3.85 -13.35 5.94
CA SER A 481 3.08 -12.51 5.03
C SER A 481 1.61 -12.53 5.41
N LEU A 482 0.90 -11.43 5.23
CA LEU A 482 -0.54 -11.39 5.52
C LEU A 482 -1.36 -12.35 4.65
N VAL A 483 -0.84 -12.80 3.52
CA VAL A 483 -1.46 -13.87 2.71
C VAL A 483 -1.53 -15.20 3.46
N ASP A 484 -0.69 -15.39 4.48
CA ASP A 484 -0.60 -16.60 5.29
C ASP A 484 -1.62 -16.63 6.46
N LEU A 485 -2.35 -15.52 6.69
CA LEU A 485 -3.29 -15.42 7.82
C LEU A 485 -4.43 -16.42 7.73
N ALA A 486 -5.14 -16.48 6.60
CA ALA A 486 -6.28 -17.37 6.46
C ALA A 486 -5.91 -18.85 6.64
N PRO A 487 -4.88 -19.43 5.99
CA PRO A 487 -4.49 -20.80 6.24
C PRO A 487 -3.98 -21.04 7.66
N THR A 488 -3.35 -20.04 8.32
CA THR A 488 -2.93 -20.15 9.72
C THR A 488 -4.13 -20.22 10.67
N LEU A 489 -5.14 -19.38 10.46
CA LEU A 489 -6.37 -19.41 11.23
C LEU A 489 -7.10 -20.75 11.08
N LEU A 490 -7.22 -21.26 9.86
CA LEU A 490 -7.86 -22.55 9.61
C LEU A 490 -7.09 -23.69 10.29
N ASP A 491 -5.77 -23.68 10.24
CA ASP A 491 -4.91 -24.68 10.88
C ASP A 491 -5.04 -24.65 12.41
N LEU A 492 -5.12 -23.44 13.02
CA LEU A 492 -5.40 -23.29 14.46
C LEU A 492 -6.79 -23.83 14.84
N LEU A 493 -7.77 -23.71 13.95
CA LEU A 493 -9.13 -24.23 14.15
C LEU A 493 -9.26 -25.73 13.82
N GLY A 494 -8.22 -26.37 13.29
CA GLY A 494 -8.26 -27.76 12.85
C GLY A 494 -9.08 -27.95 11.56
N LEU A 495 -9.19 -26.92 10.73
CA LEU A 495 -9.91 -26.92 9.45
C LEU A 495 -8.91 -26.96 8.29
N GLU A 496 -9.28 -27.64 7.21
CA GLU A 496 -8.47 -27.68 5.99
C GLU A 496 -8.54 -26.36 5.21
N ALA A 497 -7.38 -25.89 4.78
CA ALA A 497 -7.29 -24.73 3.91
C ALA A 497 -7.60 -25.14 2.46
N PRO A 498 -8.37 -24.32 1.71
CA PRO A 498 -8.59 -24.55 0.28
C PRO A 498 -7.28 -24.64 -0.50
N GLU A 499 -7.18 -25.58 -1.44
CA GLU A 499 -5.99 -25.74 -2.31
C GLU A 499 -5.68 -24.48 -3.12
N ALA A 500 -6.70 -23.68 -3.45
CA ALA A 500 -6.56 -22.43 -4.16
C ALA A 500 -5.82 -21.34 -3.37
N TYR A 501 -5.54 -21.53 -2.07
CA TYR A 501 -4.79 -20.58 -1.26
C TYR A 501 -3.31 -20.54 -1.67
N GLN A 502 -2.77 -19.33 -1.82
CA GLN A 502 -1.35 -19.11 -2.12
C GLN A 502 -0.49 -19.00 -0.85
N GLY A 503 -1.10 -18.52 0.23
CA GLY A 503 -0.50 -18.54 1.55
C GLY A 503 -0.42 -19.95 2.12
N THR A 504 0.29 -20.08 3.23
CA THR A 504 0.41 -21.34 3.98
C THR A 504 0.46 -21.03 5.45
N SER A 505 0.06 -22.03 6.25
CA SER A 505 0.05 -21.89 7.70
C SER A 505 1.42 -21.47 8.25
N LEU A 506 1.43 -20.43 9.06
CA LEU A 506 2.59 -19.98 9.83
C LEU A 506 2.92 -20.92 11.00
N LEU A 507 2.13 -21.96 11.24
CA LEU A 507 2.46 -22.99 12.23
C LEU A 507 3.53 -23.96 11.70
N ALA A 508 3.67 -24.08 10.38
CA ALA A 508 4.70 -24.93 9.79
C ALA A 508 6.08 -24.27 9.90
N PRO A 509 7.15 -25.06 10.21
CA PRO A 509 8.51 -24.55 10.38
C PRO A 509 9.19 -24.31 9.03
N ALA A 510 8.55 -23.58 8.12
CA ALA A 510 9.09 -23.27 6.80
C ALA A 510 9.40 -21.78 6.69
N GLU A 511 10.64 -21.45 6.39
CA GLU A 511 11.01 -20.09 6.02
C GLU A 511 10.57 -19.80 4.59
N ARG A 512 9.92 -18.67 4.38
CA ARG A 512 9.41 -18.23 3.09
C ARG A 512 9.74 -16.77 2.87
N ALA A 513 9.81 -16.41 1.62
CA ALA A 513 9.85 -15.01 1.27
C ALA A 513 8.47 -14.38 1.43
N ALA A 514 8.37 -13.31 2.19
CA ALA A 514 7.22 -12.43 2.16
C ALA A 514 7.34 -11.52 0.94
N LEU A 515 6.37 -11.57 0.03
CA LEU A 515 6.32 -10.75 -1.18
C LEU A 515 5.34 -9.60 -1.00
N PHE A 516 5.73 -8.45 -1.50
CA PHE A 516 4.92 -7.23 -1.44
C PHE A 516 5.20 -6.32 -2.63
N PHE A 517 4.25 -5.44 -2.96
CA PHE A 517 4.41 -4.53 -4.07
C PHE A 517 3.54 -3.28 -3.91
N THR A 518 3.83 -2.25 -4.70
CA THR A 518 2.92 -1.13 -4.95
C THR A 518 2.99 -0.71 -6.41
N ASP A 519 1.88 -0.19 -6.92
CA ASP A 519 1.74 0.36 -8.27
C ASP A 519 1.03 1.72 -8.29
N TYR A 520 0.95 2.36 -7.15
CA TYR A 520 0.28 3.67 -7.02
C TYR A 520 1.05 4.78 -7.74
N SER A 521 2.37 4.76 -7.67
CA SER A 521 3.26 5.72 -8.35
C SER A 521 4.27 4.99 -9.22
N LEU A 522 5.36 4.51 -8.64
CA LEU A 522 6.31 3.62 -9.32
C LEU A 522 5.85 2.16 -9.16
N PRO A 523 6.07 1.31 -10.17
CA PRO A 523 5.79 -0.12 -10.05
C PRO A 523 6.90 -0.79 -9.25
N LEU A 524 6.77 -0.81 -7.92
CA LEU A 524 7.75 -1.40 -7.02
C LEU A 524 7.32 -2.80 -6.61
N ALA A 525 8.20 -3.79 -6.78
CA ALA A 525 8.04 -5.14 -6.26
C ALA A 525 9.16 -5.46 -5.27
N GLY A 526 8.83 -6.11 -4.17
CA GLY A 526 9.80 -6.44 -3.14
C GLY A 526 9.59 -7.81 -2.50
N ALA A 527 10.63 -8.25 -1.81
CA ALA A 527 10.62 -9.49 -1.06
C ALA A 527 11.48 -9.37 0.19
N ARG A 528 11.04 -10.03 1.27
CA ARG A 528 11.82 -10.30 2.47
C ARG A 528 12.09 -11.79 2.59
N GLU A 529 13.36 -12.19 2.56
CA GLU A 529 13.80 -13.58 2.70
C GLU A 529 14.98 -13.66 3.67
N GLY A 530 14.79 -14.33 4.81
CA GLY A 530 15.77 -14.35 5.89
C GLY A 530 16.12 -12.92 6.32
N ARG A 531 17.40 -12.56 6.33
CA ARG A 531 17.89 -11.21 6.65
C ARG A 531 17.82 -10.21 5.49
N TRP A 532 17.55 -10.68 4.27
CA TRP A 532 17.63 -9.86 3.07
C TRP A 532 16.27 -9.28 2.67
N LYS A 533 16.24 -8.01 2.33
CA LYS A 533 15.12 -7.37 1.67
C LYS A 533 15.55 -6.80 0.35
N VAL A 534 14.79 -7.09 -0.70
CA VAL A 534 14.98 -6.52 -2.03
C VAL A 534 13.78 -5.65 -2.38
N ALA A 535 14.05 -4.54 -3.06
CA ALA A 535 13.03 -3.70 -3.69
C ALA A 535 13.48 -3.37 -5.13
N LEU A 536 12.63 -3.68 -6.10
CA LEU A 536 12.87 -3.51 -7.52
C LEU A 536 11.84 -2.56 -8.12
N GLU A 537 12.29 -1.64 -8.96
CA GLU A 537 11.42 -0.89 -9.85
C GLU A 537 11.26 -1.70 -11.13
N LEU A 538 10.04 -2.22 -11.38
CA LEU A 538 9.77 -3.04 -12.56
C LEU A 538 9.85 -2.18 -13.83
N GLY A 539 10.37 -2.78 -14.92
CA GLY A 539 10.61 -2.06 -16.18
C GLY A 539 11.85 -1.19 -16.17
N SER A 540 12.60 -1.12 -15.06
CA SER A 540 13.88 -0.41 -14.97
C SER A 540 14.99 -1.30 -14.43
N ALA A 541 16.25 -0.83 -14.52
CA ALA A 541 17.39 -1.52 -13.92
C ALA A 541 17.53 -1.24 -12.41
N ARG A 542 16.72 -0.33 -11.83
CA ARG A 542 16.86 0.09 -10.45
C ARG A 542 16.52 -1.03 -9.49
N ALA A 543 17.39 -1.20 -8.50
CA ALA A 543 17.25 -2.20 -7.45
C ALA A 543 17.84 -1.67 -6.14
N ARG A 544 17.22 -2.04 -5.03
CA ARG A 544 17.75 -1.84 -3.68
C ARG A 544 17.77 -3.18 -2.98
N LEU A 545 18.87 -3.46 -2.30
CA LEU A 545 19.06 -4.68 -1.50
C LEU A 545 19.59 -4.28 -0.13
N PHE A 546 18.93 -4.76 0.91
CA PHE A 546 19.25 -4.43 2.29
C PHE A 546 19.49 -5.69 3.11
N ASP A 547 20.38 -5.58 4.11
CA ASP A 547 20.60 -6.57 5.14
C ASP A 547 19.95 -6.07 6.44
N LEU A 548 18.69 -6.43 6.67
CA LEU A 548 17.90 -5.86 7.77
C LEU A 548 18.34 -6.31 9.17
N GLU A 549 19.20 -7.30 9.31
CA GLU A 549 19.81 -7.61 10.62
C GLU A 549 20.88 -6.57 11.01
N ARG A 550 21.62 -6.06 10.02
CA ARG A 550 22.69 -5.07 10.23
C ARG A 550 22.22 -3.64 10.00
N ASP A 551 21.23 -3.48 9.14
CA ASP A 551 20.67 -2.20 8.71
C ASP A 551 19.14 -2.25 8.70
N PRO A 552 18.50 -2.30 9.88
CA PRO A 552 17.04 -2.36 10.00
C PRO A 552 16.33 -1.08 9.52
N GLN A 553 17.09 -0.04 9.18
CA GLN A 553 16.58 1.24 8.68
C GLN A 553 16.77 1.41 7.18
N GLU A 554 17.23 0.39 6.45
CA GLU A 554 17.39 0.39 4.99
C GLU A 554 18.23 1.56 4.43
N ARG A 555 19.28 1.97 5.15
CA ARG A 555 20.12 3.13 4.78
C ARG A 555 21.18 2.81 3.74
N THR A 556 21.63 1.55 3.69
CA THR A 556 22.73 1.13 2.84
C THR A 556 22.27 0.20 1.74
N ASN A 557 22.17 0.71 0.51
CA ASN A 557 21.87 -0.12 -0.64
C ASN A 557 23.05 -1.01 -1.04
N LEU A 558 22.90 -2.31 -0.88
CA LEU A 558 23.91 -3.34 -1.20
C LEU A 558 23.74 -3.95 -2.59
N ALA A 559 22.84 -3.46 -3.44
CA ALA A 559 22.53 -4.05 -4.75
C ALA A 559 23.77 -4.18 -5.65
N ALA A 560 24.63 -3.16 -5.70
CA ALA A 560 25.85 -3.19 -6.48
C ALA A 560 26.89 -4.21 -5.96
N ARG A 561 26.84 -4.52 -4.65
CA ARG A 561 27.76 -5.50 -4.03
C ARG A 561 27.33 -6.95 -4.24
N PHE A 562 26.04 -7.18 -4.49
CA PHE A 562 25.46 -8.52 -4.65
C PHE A 562 24.60 -8.62 -5.93
N PRO A 563 25.20 -8.37 -7.13
CA PRO A 563 24.45 -8.29 -8.38
C PRO A 563 23.73 -9.60 -8.76
N GLU A 564 24.32 -10.75 -8.43
CA GLU A 564 23.71 -12.06 -8.72
C GLU A 564 22.43 -12.28 -7.90
N ARG A 565 22.41 -11.87 -6.62
CA ARG A 565 21.21 -11.94 -5.78
C ARG A 565 20.12 -11.02 -6.31
N VAL A 566 20.48 -9.82 -6.76
CA VAL A 566 19.55 -8.89 -7.40
C VAL A 566 18.98 -9.47 -8.69
N ALA A 567 19.82 -10.06 -9.54
CA ALA A 567 19.39 -10.68 -10.79
C ALA A 567 18.40 -11.83 -10.55
N GLU A 568 18.69 -12.69 -9.57
CA GLU A 568 17.80 -13.79 -9.18
C GLU A 568 16.45 -13.29 -8.70
N TRP A 569 16.41 -12.28 -7.79
CA TRP A 569 15.16 -11.70 -7.33
C TRP A 569 14.41 -10.95 -8.43
N ARG A 570 15.11 -10.31 -9.36
CA ARG A 570 14.48 -9.66 -10.51
C ARG A 570 13.76 -10.68 -11.38
N ARG A 571 14.38 -11.81 -11.68
CA ARG A 571 13.73 -12.88 -12.42
C ARG A 571 12.49 -13.38 -11.69
N ARG A 572 12.60 -13.71 -10.39
CA ARG A 572 11.51 -14.24 -9.58
C ARG A 572 10.32 -13.27 -9.48
N LEU A 573 10.58 -11.99 -9.18
CA LEU A 573 9.53 -10.99 -9.01
C LEU A 573 8.85 -10.64 -10.34
N ASN A 574 9.56 -10.64 -11.46
CA ASN A 574 8.97 -10.48 -12.80
C ASN A 574 8.05 -11.65 -13.15
N GLU A 575 8.50 -12.88 -12.95
CA GLU A 575 7.70 -14.09 -13.17
C GLU A 575 6.45 -14.10 -12.29
N TRP A 576 6.63 -13.82 -10.99
CA TRP A 576 5.54 -13.72 -10.03
C TRP A 576 4.51 -12.65 -10.43
N SER A 577 4.96 -11.44 -10.75
CA SER A 577 4.08 -10.31 -11.11
C SER A 577 3.24 -10.63 -12.36
N ALA A 578 3.87 -11.22 -13.38
CA ALA A 578 3.20 -11.62 -14.61
C ALA A 578 2.15 -12.73 -14.37
N ALA A 579 2.51 -13.73 -13.55
CA ALA A 579 1.62 -14.83 -13.18
C ALA A 579 0.43 -14.34 -12.37
N GLN A 580 0.64 -13.49 -11.33
CA GLN A 580 -0.46 -12.96 -10.53
C GLN A 580 -1.43 -12.15 -11.38
N LYS A 581 -0.94 -11.33 -12.30
CA LYS A 581 -1.80 -10.57 -13.21
C LYS A 581 -2.64 -11.48 -14.10
N ALA A 582 -2.06 -12.55 -14.65
CA ALA A 582 -2.79 -13.54 -15.43
C ALA A 582 -3.89 -14.22 -14.60
N LEU A 583 -3.59 -14.61 -13.35
CA LEU A 583 -4.54 -15.28 -12.46
C LEU A 583 -5.72 -14.39 -12.02
N VAL A 584 -5.49 -13.09 -11.86
CA VAL A 584 -6.57 -12.16 -11.48
C VAL A 584 -7.44 -11.81 -12.68
N LEU A 585 -6.84 -11.55 -13.84
CA LEU A 585 -7.57 -11.15 -15.05
C LEU A 585 -8.26 -12.30 -15.77
N ARG A 586 -7.78 -13.54 -15.59
CA ARG A 586 -8.31 -14.77 -16.21
C ARG A 586 -8.58 -15.84 -15.15
N PRO A 587 -9.56 -15.62 -14.26
CA PRO A 587 -9.84 -16.55 -13.17
C PRO A 587 -10.30 -17.94 -13.65
N GLU A 588 -10.75 -18.08 -14.89
CA GLU A 588 -11.05 -19.36 -15.54
C GLU A 588 -9.83 -20.29 -15.64
N LEU A 589 -8.61 -19.74 -15.69
CA LEU A 589 -7.38 -20.52 -15.69
C LEU A 589 -7.18 -21.31 -14.38
N LEU A 590 -7.87 -20.93 -13.31
CA LEU A 590 -7.90 -21.62 -12.02
C LEU A 590 -8.92 -22.74 -11.96
N ALA A 591 -9.97 -22.67 -12.79
CA ALA A 591 -11.05 -23.66 -12.81
C ALA A 591 -10.74 -24.86 -13.71
N ALA A 592 -9.79 -24.73 -14.65
CA ALA A 592 -9.46 -25.78 -15.62
C ALA A 592 -8.53 -26.89 -15.07
N GLY A 593 -8.05 -26.77 -13.84
CA GLY A 593 -7.21 -27.78 -13.18
C GLY A 593 -7.96 -28.82 -12.33
N GLY A 594 -9.30 -28.73 -12.30
CA GLY A 594 -10.16 -29.60 -11.45
C GLY A 594 -11.15 -30.47 -12.25
N GLN A 595 -10.79 -30.94 -13.45
CA GLN A 595 -11.49 -32.01 -14.17
C GLN A 595 -10.54 -33.16 -14.45
#